data_691bf4222b774fe762e4f53904d14e51
#
_entry.id   691bf4222b774fe762e4f53904d14e51
#
_cell.length_a   1.000
_cell.length_b   1.000
_cell.length_c   1.000
_cell.angle_alpha   90.00
_cell.angle_beta   90.00
_cell.angle_gamma   90.00
#
_symmetry.space_group_name_H-M   'P 1'
#
loop_
_entity.id
_entity.type
_entity.pdbx_description
1 polymer ?
#
loop_
_entity_poly.entity_id
_entity_poly.type
_entity_poly.pdbx_seq_one_letter_code
_entity_poly.pdbx_strand_id
1 'polypeptide(L)'
;MSAPAGPLGKVIRISELSGEASSLILLRRVAAVDRHGVLDDKSELALLQWAEKSRLGQSPELIQRVAQRRTRALAELRALGHTVIRLRAEPEWRLAVGLGNRANPHEIGMSLHGTYGWPIIPGSSLKGLTAAWAAQVSEPGSGAVIRIFGSTDKRGSVRFLDAIPAGEPATVVLDVLTPHHQPYYTSTAPKSGGAPRPPAEHHNPVPVHFLTVTGAFALDLTGRVTNEVRQAAEWLIDAGDELGAGAKTTSGYGYLKVSRLGDEERHG
;
A
#
# COMPACT_ATOMS: atom_id res chain seq x y z
N MET A 1 29.43 -16.83 -8.15
CA MET A 1 29.12 -15.45 -7.71
C MET A 1 28.53 -15.54 -6.33
N SER A 2 29.00 -14.78 -5.36
CA SER A 2 28.36 -14.74 -4.03
C SER A 2 26.98 -14.09 -4.15
N ALA A 3 25.97 -14.64 -3.43
CA ALA A 3 24.65 -14.03 -3.39
C ALA A 3 24.74 -12.56 -2.92
N PRO A 4 23.97 -11.65 -3.53
CA PRO A 4 23.95 -10.27 -3.10
C PRO A 4 23.41 -10.20 -1.68
N ALA A 5 24.16 -9.56 -0.79
CA ALA A 5 23.69 -9.31 0.57
C ALA A 5 22.56 -8.27 0.52
N GLY A 6 21.51 -8.47 1.32
CA GLY A 6 20.49 -7.46 1.55
C GLY A 6 21.07 -6.20 2.23
N PRO A 7 20.27 -5.14 2.43
CA PRO A 7 20.74 -3.88 3.03
C PRO A 7 21.42 -4.01 4.40
N LEU A 8 21.24 -5.12 5.10
CA LEU A 8 21.95 -5.44 6.34
C LEU A 8 23.17 -6.37 6.13
N GLY A 9 23.51 -6.67 4.87
CA GLY A 9 24.58 -7.63 4.54
C GLY A 9 24.27 -9.07 4.93
N LYS A 10 22.99 -9.40 5.20
CA LYS A 10 22.57 -10.72 5.64
C LYS A 10 21.81 -11.47 4.56
N VAL A 11 22.07 -12.76 4.53
CA VAL A 11 21.42 -13.74 3.66
C VAL A 11 20.73 -14.77 4.55
N ILE A 12 19.55 -15.21 4.19
CA ILE A 12 18.83 -16.29 4.84
C ILE A 12 18.50 -17.37 3.82
N ARG A 13 18.66 -18.64 4.19
CA ARG A 13 18.21 -19.74 3.35
C ARG A 13 16.69 -19.89 3.48
N ILE A 14 16.04 -20.24 2.38
CA ILE A 14 14.59 -20.45 2.35
C ILE A 14 14.14 -21.45 3.43
N SER A 15 14.94 -22.49 3.67
CA SER A 15 14.68 -23.50 4.71
C SER A 15 14.71 -22.96 6.15
N GLU A 16 15.25 -21.75 6.35
CA GLU A 16 15.39 -21.08 7.66
C GLU A 16 14.29 -20.05 7.90
N LEU A 17 13.37 -19.84 6.94
CA LEU A 17 12.24 -18.94 7.08
C LEU A 17 11.28 -19.46 8.16
N SER A 18 11.17 -18.74 9.26
CA SER A 18 10.26 -19.07 10.36
C SER A 18 9.03 -18.14 10.34
N GLY A 19 7.89 -18.63 10.83
CA GLY A 19 6.66 -17.83 10.94
C GLY A 19 6.77 -16.69 11.96
N GLU A 20 7.73 -16.75 12.88
CA GLU A 20 7.95 -15.74 13.92
C GLU A 20 8.92 -14.63 13.50
N ALA A 21 9.53 -14.75 12.33
CA ALA A 21 10.49 -13.78 11.85
C ALA A 21 9.83 -12.42 11.55
N SER A 22 10.55 -11.34 11.85
CA SER A 22 10.06 -9.99 11.58
C SER A 22 9.88 -9.74 10.07
N SER A 23 8.65 -9.46 9.65
CA SER A 23 8.30 -9.14 8.27
C SER A 23 9.06 -7.93 7.71
N LEU A 24 9.31 -6.91 8.54
CA LEU A 24 10.12 -5.76 8.14
C LEU A 24 11.55 -6.16 7.79
N ILE A 25 12.14 -7.06 8.57
CA ILE A 25 13.51 -7.52 8.33
C ILE A 25 13.54 -8.38 7.08
N LEU A 26 12.66 -9.36 6.98
CA LEU A 26 12.65 -10.31 5.85
C LEU A 26 12.31 -9.61 4.54
N LEU A 27 11.23 -8.83 4.48
CA LEU A 27 10.79 -8.22 3.24
C LEU A 27 11.55 -6.95 2.84
N ARG A 28 12.36 -6.36 3.73
CA ARG A 28 13.08 -5.11 3.42
C ARG A 28 14.58 -5.18 3.54
N ARG A 29 15.12 -6.15 4.27
CA ARG A 29 16.52 -6.10 4.71
C ARG A 29 17.33 -7.36 4.41
N VAL A 30 16.69 -8.47 4.09
CA VAL A 30 17.34 -9.76 3.93
C VAL A 30 17.18 -10.26 2.50
N ALA A 31 18.24 -10.85 1.94
CA ALA A 31 18.16 -11.63 0.71
C ALA A 31 17.86 -13.08 1.07
N ALA A 32 16.72 -13.60 0.66
CA ALA A 32 16.43 -15.03 0.73
C ALA A 32 17.11 -15.74 -0.44
N VAL A 33 17.78 -16.85 -0.16
CA VAL A 33 18.53 -17.60 -1.17
C VAL A 33 18.21 -19.10 -1.06
N ASP A 34 18.45 -19.83 -2.14
CA ASP A 34 18.36 -21.27 -2.14
C ASP A 34 19.45 -21.94 -1.30
N ARG A 35 19.49 -23.28 -1.26
CA ARG A 35 20.52 -24.07 -0.54
C ARG A 35 21.95 -23.83 -1.05
N HIS A 36 22.09 -23.32 -2.26
CA HIS A 36 23.38 -23.03 -2.90
C HIS A 36 23.80 -21.57 -2.76
N GLY A 37 23.00 -20.74 -2.08
CA GLY A 37 23.25 -19.31 -1.92
C GLY A 37 22.89 -18.47 -3.15
N VAL A 38 22.01 -18.98 -4.03
CA VAL A 38 21.59 -18.30 -5.25
C VAL A 38 20.30 -17.53 -4.99
N LEU A 39 20.29 -16.28 -5.44
CA LEU A 39 19.10 -15.44 -5.54
C LEU A 39 18.43 -15.70 -6.89
N ASP A 40 17.26 -16.28 -6.89
CA ASP A 40 16.50 -16.63 -8.08
C ASP A 40 14.99 -16.41 -7.89
N ASP A 41 14.20 -16.59 -8.93
CA ASP A 41 12.75 -16.45 -8.91
C ASP A 41 12.07 -17.42 -7.92
N LYS A 42 12.67 -18.59 -7.66
CA LYS A 42 12.16 -19.56 -6.68
C LYS A 42 12.35 -19.05 -5.26
N SER A 43 13.47 -18.39 -5.00
CA SER A 43 13.76 -17.76 -3.72
C SER A 43 12.82 -16.58 -3.46
N GLU A 44 12.54 -15.80 -4.50
CA GLU A 44 11.53 -14.73 -4.44
C GLU A 44 10.15 -15.30 -4.13
N LEU A 45 9.69 -16.27 -4.92
CA LEU A 45 8.38 -16.88 -4.72
C LEU A 45 8.23 -17.51 -3.33
N ALA A 46 9.27 -18.17 -2.82
CA ALA A 46 9.24 -18.73 -1.47
C ALA A 46 9.11 -17.68 -0.38
N LEU A 47 9.75 -16.51 -0.55
CA LEU A 47 9.62 -15.40 0.38
C LEU A 47 8.21 -14.78 0.33
N LEU A 48 7.62 -14.66 -0.86
CA LEU A 48 6.24 -14.21 -1.03
C LEU A 48 5.24 -15.19 -0.40
N GLN A 49 5.42 -16.49 -0.60
CA GLN A 49 4.61 -17.54 0.03
C GLN A 49 4.74 -17.55 1.56
N TRP A 50 5.96 -17.27 2.07
CA TRP A 50 6.15 -17.10 3.49
C TRP A 50 5.37 -15.90 4.03
N ALA A 51 5.39 -14.76 3.33
CA ALA A 51 4.66 -13.56 3.73
C ALA A 51 3.15 -13.79 3.81
N GLU A 52 2.59 -14.53 2.88
CA GLU A 52 1.18 -14.95 2.88
C GLU A 52 0.86 -15.86 4.08
N LYS A 53 1.63 -16.94 4.26
CA LYS A 53 1.40 -17.93 5.33
C LYS A 53 1.60 -17.37 6.73
N SER A 54 2.62 -16.57 6.94
CA SER A 54 2.95 -15.95 8.24
C SER A 54 2.03 -14.79 8.61
N ARG A 55 1.16 -14.34 7.68
CA ARG A 55 0.33 -13.12 7.83
C ARG A 55 1.14 -11.91 8.30
N LEU A 56 2.42 -11.86 7.96
CA LEU A 56 3.36 -10.82 8.36
C LEU A 56 3.41 -10.58 9.87
N GLY A 57 3.22 -11.61 10.68
CA GLY A 57 3.26 -11.52 12.15
C GLY A 57 2.12 -10.72 12.78
N GLN A 58 1.01 -10.56 12.09
CA GLN A 58 -0.16 -9.88 12.63
C GLN A 58 -0.81 -10.72 13.76
N SER A 59 -1.09 -10.06 14.88
CA SER A 59 -1.83 -10.63 16.01
C SER A 59 -3.08 -9.80 16.28
N PRO A 60 -4.27 -10.42 16.37
CA PRO A 60 -5.52 -9.71 16.67
C PRO A 60 -5.42 -8.86 17.95
N GLU A 61 -4.84 -9.40 19.04
CA GLU A 61 -4.71 -8.70 20.30
C GLU A 61 -3.83 -7.45 20.19
N LEU A 62 -2.74 -7.55 19.44
CA LEU A 62 -1.85 -6.41 19.26
C LEU A 62 -2.49 -5.34 18.36
N ILE A 63 -3.21 -5.74 17.32
CA ILE A 63 -3.98 -4.83 16.46
C ILE A 63 -5.01 -4.07 17.29
N GLN A 64 -5.78 -4.76 18.13
CA GLN A 64 -6.77 -4.15 19.00
C GLN A 64 -6.14 -3.16 19.98
N ARG A 65 -5.01 -3.51 20.62
CA ARG A 65 -4.29 -2.60 21.53
C ARG A 65 -3.80 -1.34 20.80
N VAL A 66 -3.31 -1.49 19.58
CA VAL A 66 -2.87 -0.34 18.75
C VAL A 66 -4.06 0.52 18.35
N ALA A 67 -5.18 -0.09 17.95
CA ALA A 67 -6.42 0.62 17.63
C ALA A 67 -6.96 1.40 18.83
N GLN A 68 -6.97 0.81 20.03
CA GLN A 68 -7.36 1.49 21.27
C GLN A 68 -6.45 2.68 21.60
N ARG A 69 -5.11 2.50 21.50
CA ARG A 69 -4.15 3.58 21.72
C ARG A 69 -4.39 4.72 20.72
N ARG A 70 -4.64 4.39 19.45
CA ARG A 70 -4.96 5.38 18.41
C ARG A 70 -6.26 6.13 18.74
N THR A 71 -7.29 5.43 19.17
CA THR A 71 -8.57 6.03 19.58
C THR A 71 -8.37 7.04 20.72
N ARG A 72 -7.57 6.71 21.74
CA ARG A 72 -7.25 7.65 22.82
C ARG A 72 -6.50 8.88 22.32
N ALA A 73 -5.48 8.69 21.47
CA ALA A 73 -4.74 9.81 20.89
C ALA A 73 -5.62 10.74 20.03
N LEU A 74 -6.59 10.19 19.31
CA LEU A 74 -7.56 10.96 18.53
C LEU A 74 -8.55 11.70 19.45
N ALA A 75 -8.93 11.12 20.59
CA ALA A 75 -9.75 11.82 21.59
C ALA A 75 -9.02 13.02 22.19
N GLU A 76 -7.72 12.89 22.50
CA GLU A 76 -6.89 14.00 22.95
C GLU A 76 -6.80 15.10 21.89
N LEU A 77 -6.65 14.76 20.61
CA LEU A 77 -6.65 15.76 19.54
C LEU A 77 -7.98 16.52 19.47
N ARG A 78 -9.13 15.85 19.70
CA ARG A 78 -10.44 16.51 19.80
C ARG A 78 -10.50 17.47 20.97
N ALA A 79 -10.00 17.06 22.14
CA ALA A 79 -9.94 17.90 23.35
C ALA A 79 -9.08 19.16 23.11
N LEU A 80 -8.06 19.07 22.23
CA LEU A 80 -7.23 20.19 21.82
C LEU A 80 -7.84 21.03 20.67
N GLY A 81 -9.13 20.86 20.38
CA GLY A 81 -9.86 21.64 19.37
C GLY A 81 -9.63 21.19 17.91
N HIS A 82 -9.12 19.98 17.69
CA HIS A 82 -9.05 19.43 16.35
C HIS A 82 -10.37 18.75 15.96
N THR A 83 -10.79 18.94 14.73
CA THR A 83 -11.76 18.04 14.09
C THR A 83 -11.04 16.74 13.72
N VAL A 84 -11.65 15.61 14.07
CA VAL A 84 -11.20 14.26 13.72
C VAL A 84 -12.33 13.52 13.05
N ILE A 85 -12.10 13.07 11.82
CA ILE A 85 -13.02 12.19 11.09
C ILE A 85 -12.36 10.84 10.97
N ARG A 86 -13.12 9.82 11.34
CA ARG A 86 -12.69 8.42 11.27
C ARG A 86 -13.48 7.72 10.19
N LEU A 87 -12.77 7.05 9.29
CA LEU A 87 -13.31 6.29 8.18
C LEU A 87 -12.85 4.85 8.25
N ARG A 88 -13.62 3.97 7.63
CA ARG A 88 -13.30 2.58 7.37
C ARG A 88 -13.21 2.41 5.84
N ALA A 89 -12.15 1.79 5.38
CA ALA A 89 -12.00 1.45 3.97
C ALA A 89 -11.79 -0.04 3.81
N GLU A 90 -12.48 -0.63 2.86
CA GLU A 90 -12.31 -2.01 2.44
C GLU A 90 -12.02 -2.04 0.94
N PRO A 91 -10.97 -2.74 0.50
CA PRO A 91 -10.81 -3.01 -0.92
C PRO A 91 -11.98 -3.84 -1.43
N GLU A 92 -12.57 -3.45 -2.56
CA GLU A 92 -13.64 -4.24 -3.20
C GLU A 92 -13.16 -5.62 -3.60
N TRP A 93 -11.92 -5.72 -4.01
CA TRP A 93 -11.25 -6.98 -4.28
C TRP A 93 -9.92 -7.06 -3.54
N ARG A 94 -8.87 -6.47 -4.07
CA ARG A 94 -7.51 -6.51 -3.51
C ARG A 94 -6.83 -5.16 -3.66
N LEU A 95 -5.92 -4.87 -2.74
CA LEU A 95 -5.13 -3.65 -2.74
C LEU A 95 -3.64 -3.98 -2.91
N ALA A 96 -3.01 -3.39 -3.92
CA ALA A 96 -1.58 -3.47 -4.15
C ALA A 96 -0.93 -2.12 -3.81
N VAL A 97 -0.39 -1.99 -2.59
CA VAL A 97 0.19 -0.73 -2.11
C VAL A 97 1.68 -0.88 -1.82
N GLY A 98 2.48 0.03 -2.39
CA GLY A 98 3.93 0.06 -2.18
C GLY A 98 4.73 -0.85 -3.11
N LEU A 99 4.18 -1.31 -4.24
CA LEU A 99 4.91 -2.14 -5.21
C LEU A 99 6.17 -1.47 -5.76
N GLY A 100 6.24 -0.13 -5.78
CA GLY A 100 7.43 0.62 -6.17
C GLY A 100 8.52 0.68 -5.10
N ASN A 101 8.26 0.20 -3.88
CA ASN A 101 9.25 0.20 -2.80
C ASN A 101 10.16 -1.05 -2.90
N ARG A 102 11.15 -0.97 -3.76
CA ARG A 102 12.08 -2.07 -4.06
C ARG A 102 13.32 -2.05 -3.16
N ALA A 103 13.10 -1.98 -1.85
CA ALA A 103 14.21 -1.87 -0.89
C ALA A 103 14.94 -3.20 -0.63
N ASN A 104 14.46 -4.30 -1.17
CA ASN A 104 14.98 -5.64 -0.95
C ASN A 104 15.58 -6.19 -2.28
N PRO A 105 16.58 -7.07 -2.24
CA PRO A 105 17.21 -7.64 -3.42
C PRO A 105 16.26 -8.40 -4.36
N HIS A 106 15.11 -8.87 -3.86
CA HIS A 106 14.05 -9.49 -4.66
C HIS A 106 13.07 -8.47 -5.26
N GLU A 107 13.30 -7.17 -5.04
CA GLU A 107 12.42 -6.10 -5.51
C GLU A 107 10.95 -6.22 -5.05
N ILE A 108 10.70 -6.96 -3.97
CA ILE A 108 9.36 -7.14 -3.39
C ILE A 108 8.93 -5.83 -2.74
N GLY A 109 7.84 -5.26 -3.25
CA GLY A 109 7.27 -4.01 -2.75
C GLY A 109 5.97 -4.26 -1.97
N MET A 110 5.91 -3.75 -0.74
CA MET A 110 4.68 -3.61 0.05
C MET A 110 4.85 -2.49 1.07
N SER A 111 3.82 -1.69 1.26
CA SER A 111 3.81 -0.68 2.32
C SER A 111 3.53 -1.33 3.67
N LEU A 112 4.54 -1.32 4.54
CA LEU A 112 4.49 -1.92 5.86
C LEU A 112 4.66 -0.86 6.95
N HIS A 113 3.93 -1.02 8.05
CA HIS A 113 4.10 -0.19 9.25
C HIS A 113 5.52 -0.32 9.81
N GLY A 114 6.20 0.81 10.00
CA GLY A 114 7.63 0.85 10.36
C GLY A 114 8.00 0.22 11.70
N THR A 115 7.02 -0.04 12.58
CA THR A 115 7.24 -0.69 13.88
C THR A 115 6.75 -2.13 13.88
N TYR A 116 5.56 -2.37 13.36
CA TYR A 116 4.88 -3.67 13.49
C TYR A 116 5.06 -4.57 12.27
N GLY A 117 5.46 -4.01 11.12
CA GLY A 117 5.59 -4.77 9.88
C GLY A 117 4.28 -5.20 9.24
N TRP A 118 3.17 -4.62 9.65
CA TRP A 118 1.86 -4.90 9.06
C TRP A 118 1.62 -4.12 7.78
N PRO A 119 0.75 -4.61 6.89
CA PRO A 119 0.30 -3.81 5.75
C PRO A 119 -0.38 -2.53 6.21
N ILE A 120 -0.07 -1.43 5.56
CA ILE A 120 -0.72 -0.13 5.76
C ILE A 120 -1.02 0.52 4.42
N ILE A 121 -1.98 1.45 4.42
CA ILE A 121 -2.09 2.43 3.35
C ILE A 121 -1.44 3.73 3.88
N PRO A 122 -0.30 4.16 3.34
CA PRO A 122 0.37 5.38 3.82
C PRO A 122 -0.54 6.60 3.72
N GLY A 123 -0.54 7.44 4.72
CA GLY A 123 -1.31 8.70 4.71
C GLY A 123 -0.91 9.61 3.56
N SER A 124 0.34 9.53 3.09
CA SER A 124 0.80 10.23 1.89
C SER A 124 0.12 9.71 0.61
N SER A 125 -0.13 8.41 0.51
CA SER A 125 -0.85 7.80 -0.61
C SER A 125 -2.32 8.21 -0.61
N LEU A 126 -2.97 8.17 0.57
CA LEU A 126 -4.35 8.64 0.74
C LEU A 126 -4.48 10.12 0.39
N LYS A 127 -3.56 10.96 0.88
CA LYS A 127 -3.51 12.38 0.56
C LYS A 127 -3.34 12.62 -0.94
N GLY A 128 -2.43 11.89 -1.59
CA GLY A 128 -2.18 12.00 -3.03
C GLY A 128 -3.40 11.60 -3.86
N LEU A 129 -4.05 10.49 -3.52
CA LEU A 129 -5.29 10.02 -4.13
C LEU A 129 -6.39 11.08 -4.01
N THR A 130 -6.64 11.56 -2.79
CA THR A 130 -7.66 12.59 -2.52
C THR A 130 -7.37 13.90 -3.24
N ALA A 131 -6.10 14.31 -3.32
CA ALA A 131 -5.71 15.52 -4.04
C ALA A 131 -5.91 15.38 -5.56
N ALA A 132 -5.65 14.20 -6.11
CA ALA A 132 -5.90 13.93 -7.53
C ALA A 132 -7.39 14.02 -7.87
N TRP A 133 -8.26 13.47 -7.04
CA TRP A 133 -9.70 13.61 -7.19
C TRP A 133 -10.16 15.06 -7.03
N ALA A 134 -9.72 15.72 -5.96
CA ALA A 134 -10.04 17.12 -5.70
C ALA A 134 -9.68 18.04 -6.87
N ALA A 135 -8.57 17.78 -7.56
CA ALA A 135 -8.15 18.54 -8.72
C ALA A 135 -9.10 18.38 -9.93
N GLN A 136 -9.80 17.25 -10.02
CA GLN A 136 -10.77 16.99 -11.10
C GLN A 136 -12.14 17.64 -10.83
N VAL A 137 -12.57 17.65 -9.55
CA VAL A 137 -13.93 18.07 -9.19
C VAL A 137 -14.01 19.49 -8.62
N SER A 138 -12.89 20.12 -8.30
CA SER A 138 -12.88 21.48 -7.73
C SER A 138 -12.97 22.54 -8.81
N GLU A 139 -13.73 23.59 -8.52
CA GLU A 139 -13.77 24.80 -9.35
C GLU A 139 -12.36 25.40 -9.53
N PRO A 140 -11.95 25.74 -10.76
CA PRO A 140 -10.69 26.42 -11.02
C PRO A 140 -10.58 27.70 -10.18
N GLY A 141 -9.48 27.85 -9.43
CA GLY A 141 -9.23 29.03 -8.61
C GLY A 141 -9.89 29.05 -7.22
N SER A 142 -10.65 28.01 -6.83
CA SER A 142 -11.27 27.93 -5.50
C SER A 142 -10.26 28.00 -4.34
N GLY A 143 -9.00 27.67 -4.60
CA GLY A 143 -7.94 27.62 -3.60
C GLY A 143 -8.12 26.53 -2.53
N ALA A 144 -9.22 25.78 -2.57
CA ALA A 144 -9.53 24.72 -1.60
C ALA A 144 -8.46 23.60 -1.60
N VAL A 145 -8.02 23.19 -2.77
CA VAL A 145 -6.98 22.18 -2.93
C VAL A 145 -5.68 22.61 -2.22
N ILE A 146 -5.23 23.85 -2.45
CA ILE A 146 -4.02 24.38 -1.80
C ILE A 146 -4.21 24.52 -0.30
N ARG A 147 -5.37 24.96 0.18
CA ARG A 147 -5.62 25.07 1.63
C ARG A 147 -5.58 23.71 2.31
N ILE A 148 -6.25 22.73 1.75
CA ILE A 148 -6.39 21.38 2.33
C ILE A 148 -5.10 20.58 2.22
N PHE A 149 -4.51 20.51 1.04
CA PHE A 149 -3.34 19.66 0.78
C PHE A 149 -2.00 20.39 0.90
N GLY A 150 -1.98 21.70 0.80
CA GLY A 150 -0.76 22.51 0.83
C GLY A 150 -0.12 22.69 -0.55
N SER A 151 1.02 23.34 -0.55
CA SER A 151 1.90 23.54 -1.71
C SER A 151 3.35 23.27 -1.28
N THR A 152 4.31 23.52 -2.17
CA THR A 152 5.76 23.48 -1.84
C THR A 152 6.12 24.39 -0.68
N ASP A 153 5.46 25.56 -0.57
CA ASP A 153 5.80 26.60 0.38
C ASP A 153 4.85 26.66 1.59
N LYS A 154 3.72 25.97 1.52
CA LYS A 154 2.69 26.04 2.56
C LYS A 154 2.15 24.67 2.92
N ARG A 155 2.18 24.34 4.22
CA ARG A 155 1.58 23.13 4.75
C ARG A 155 0.06 23.17 4.62
N GLY A 156 -0.55 22.05 4.18
CA GLY A 156 -2.00 21.89 4.18
C GLY A 156 -2.60 21.81 5.59
N SER A 157 -3.86 22.18 5.70
CA SER A 157 -4.61 22.22 6.95
C SER A 157 -5.07 20.84 7.45
N VAL A 158 -5.17 19.85 6.54
CA VAL A 158 -5.64 18.51 6.86
C VAL A 158 -4.46 17.53 6.90
N ARG A 159 -4.43 16.70 7.93
CA ARG A 159 -3.50 15.60 8.09
C ARG A 159 -4.22 14.29 7.77
N PHE A 160 -3.60 13.50 6.91
CA PHE A 160 -3.98 12.14 6.59
C PHE A 160 -3.06 11.20 7.37
N LEU A 161 -3.60 10.43 8.29
CA LEU A 161 -2.81 9.44 9.03
C LEU A 161 -2.70 8.16 8.22
N ASP A 162 -1.65 7.37 8.46
CA ASP A 162 -1.54 6.05 7.84
C ASP A 162 -2.75 5.20 8.21
N ALA A 163 -3.37 4.56 7.25
CA ALA A 163 -4.44 3.61 7.51
C ALA A 163 -3.84 2.31 8.02
N ILE A 164 -4.37 1.82 9.13
CA ILE A 164 -3.96 0.58 9.79
C ILE A 164 -5.11 -0.43 9.76
N PRO A 165 -4.83 -1.75 9.89
CA PRO A 165 -5.88 -2.75 9.99
C PRO A 165 -6.95 -2.38 11.04
N ALA A 166 -8.24 -2.53 10.69
CA ALA A 166 -9.37 -2.05 11.48
C ALA A 166 -9.88 -3.10 12.45
N GLY A 167 -9.14 -3.36 13.52
CA GLY A 167 -9.53 -4.30 14.59
C GLY A 167 -9.16 -5.75 14.31
N GLU A 168 -9.13 -6.17 13.05
CA GLU A 168 -8.74 -7.51 12.61
C GLU A 168 -7.52 -7.46 11.70
N PRO A 169 -6.73 -8.56 11.61
CA PRO A 169 -5.61 -8.65 10.70
C PRO A 169 -6.01 -8.46 9.24
N ALA A 170 -5.27 -7.65 8.52
CA ALA A 170 -5.38 -7.60 7.07
C ALA A 170 -4.84 -8.91 6.46
N THR A 171 -5.56 -9.48 5.51
CA THR A 171 -5.13 -10.71 4.85
C THR A 171 -4.14 -10.38 3.73
N VAL A 172 -2.96 -10.97 3.80
CA VAL A 172 -1.94 -10.88 2.74
C VAL A 172 -2.18 -12.02 1.75
N VAL A 173 -2.18 -11.70 0.47
CA VAL A 173 -2.46 -12.65 -0.59
C VAL A 173 -1.37 -12.56 -1.65
N LEU A 174 -0.82 -13.71 -2.02
CA LEU A 174 0.06 -13.82 -3.18
C LEU A 174 -0.77 -13.73 -4.46
N ASP A 175 -0.35 -12.88 -5.36
CA ASP A 175 -1.02 -12.66 -6.63
C ASP A 175 -0.03 -12.72 -7.80
N VAL A 176 -0.54 -12.84 -9.01
CA VAL A 176 0.26 -12.97 -10.21
C VAL A 176 -0.35 -12.18 -11.37
N LEU A 177 0.51 -11.44 -12.06
CA LEU A 177 0.18 -10.87 -13.37
C LEU A 177 1.12 -11.49 -14.40
N THR A 178 0.56 -11.83 -15.54
CA THR A 178 1.31 -12.49 -16.61
C THR A 178 1.31 -11.63 -17.86
N PRO A 179 2.32 -10.76 -18.05
CA PRO A 179 2.46 -10.01 -19.28
C PRO A 179 2.70 -10.95 -20.47
N HIS A 180 1.81 -10.92 -21.46
CA HIS A 180 1.91 -11.77 -22.64
C HIS A 180 2.91 -11.24 -23.69
N HIS A 181 3.16 -9.93 -23.71
CA HIS A 181 4.00 -9.27 -24.72
C HIS A 181 5.19 -8.53 -24.11
N GLN A 182 5.85 -9.13 -23.10
CA GLN A 182 6.99 -8.51 -22.45
C GLN A 182 8.07 -8.03 -23.43
N PRO A 183 8.49 -8.80 -24.46
CA PRO A 183 9.48 -8.32 -25.42
C PRO A 183 9.06 -7.09 -26.22
N TYR A 184 7.76 -6.88 -26.42
CA TYR A 184 7.23 -5.64 -27.03
C TYR A 184 7.38 -4.45 -26.08
N TYR A 185 6.99 -4.59 -24.81
CA TYR A 185 7.05 -3.50 -23.85
C TYR A 185 8.47 -3.13 -23.41
N THR A 186 9.41 -4.08 -23.47
CA THR A 186 10.80 -3.86 -23.08
C THR A 186 11.72 -3.53 -24.26
N SER A 187 11.24 -3.69 -25.51
CA SER A 187 12.04 -3.37 -26.68
C SER A 187 12.15 -1.87 -26.88
N THR A 188 13.39 -1.37 -26.88
CA THR A 188 13.70 -0.05 -27.41
C THR A 188 13.99 -0.16 -28.90
N ALA A 189 13.68 0.90 -29.67
CA ALA A 189 14.08 0.94 -31.09
C ALA A 189 15.59 0.72 -31.19
N PRO A 190 16.04 -0.16 -32.11
CA PRO A 190 17.47 -0.39 -32.31
C PRO A 190 18.19 0.90 -32.63
N LYS A 191 19.40 1.12 -32.10
CA LYS A 191 20.24 2.31 -32.41
C LYS A 191 20.58 2.44 -33.91
N SER A 192 20.44 1.33 -34.64
CA SER A 192 20.67 1.25 -36.10
C SER A 192 19.48 1.68 -36.96
N GLY A 193 18.38 2.13 -36.34
CA GLY A 193 17.12 2.44 -37.05
C GLY A 193 16.33 1.18 -37.39
N GLY A 194 15.15 1.04 -36.81
CA GLY A 194 14.24 -0.07 -37.02
C GLY A 194 13.04 0.10 -36.08
N ALA A 195 11.93 -0.58 -36.38
CA ALA A 195 10.76 -0.60 -35.48
C ALA A 195 11.05 -1.44 -34.23
N PRO A 196 10.49 -1.10 -33.08
CA PRO A 196 10.46 -1.97 -31.92
C PRO A 196 9.87 -3.33 -32.28
N ARG A 197 10.19 -4.37 -31.49
CA ARG A 197 9.61 -5.70 -31.72
C ARG A 197 8.09 -5.61 -31.64
N PRO A 198 7.34 -6.05 -32.66
CA PRO A 198 5.88 -6.05 -32.59
C PRO A 198 5.37 -7.02 -31.54
N PRO A 199 4.16 -6.83 -31.00
CA PRO A 199 3.50 -7.86 -30.20
C PRO A 199 3.27 -9.10 -31.06
N ALA A 200 3.56 -10.28 -30.52
CA ALA A 200 3.45 -11.52 -31.25
C ALA A 200 2.95 -12.64 -30.32
N GLU A 201 2.09 -13.51 -30.85
CA GLU A 201 1.47 -14.62 -30.08
C GLU A 201 2.49 -15.64 -29.57
N HIS A 202 3.66 -15.75 -30.22
CA HIS A 202 4.74 -16.64 -29.80
C HIS A 202 5.57 -16.12 -28.63
N HIS A 203 5.27 -14.93 -28.10
CA HIS A 203 5.93 -14.45 -26.90
C HIS A 203 5.49 -15.25 -25.67
N ASN A 204 6.45 -15.87 -25.00
CA ASN A 204 6.17 -16.59 -23.77
C ASN A 204 5.70 -15.65 -22.67
N PRO A 205 4.55 -15.93 -22.03
CA PRO A 205 4.11 -15.16 -20.89
C PRO A 205 5.06 -15.37 -19.70
N VAL A 206 5.42 -14.28 -19.03
CA VAL A 206 6.28 -14.33 -17.84
C VAL A 206 5.46 -13.96 -16.63
N PRO A 207 5.16 -14.89 -15.72
CA PRO A 207 4.40 -14.59 -14.51
C PRO A 207 5.24 -13.70 -13.57
N VAL A 208 4.67 -12.59 -13.16
CA VAL A 208 5.24 -11.67 -12.16
C VAL A 208 4.39 -11.79 -10.89
N HIS A 209 4.99 -12.33 -9.85
CA HIS A 209 4.35 -12.51 -8.56
C HIS A 209 4.48 -11.23 -7.73
N PHE A 210 3.47 -10.92 -6.92
CA PHE A 210 3.49 -9.78 -6.01
C PHE A 210 2.52 -9.99 -4.85
N LEU A 211 2.68 -9.20 -3.78
CA LEU A 211 1.79 -9.26 -2.62
C LEU A 211 0.68 -8.23 -2.75
N THR A 212 -0.51 -8.66 -2.40
CA THR A 212 -1.71 -7.84 -2.25
C THR A 212 -2.29 -8.00 -0.86
N VAL A 213 -3.20 -7.12 -0.50
CA VAL A 213 -3.91 -7.20 0.78
C VAL A 213 -5.41 -7.03 0.59
N THR A 214 -6.18 -7.66 1.48
CA THR A 214 -7.62 -7.48 1.64
C THR A 214 -7.95 -7.31 3.11
N GLY A 215 -9.19 -6.94 3.42
CA GLY A 215 -9.64 -6.62 4.77
C GLY A 215 -9.78 -5.13 5.00
N ALA A 216 -10.29 -4.77 6.16
CA ALA A 216 -10.63 -3.41 6.49
C ALA A 216 -9.46 -2.62 7.08
N PHE A 217 -9.39 -1.34 6.73
CA PHE A 217 -8.43 -0.38 7.25
C PHE A 217 -9.14 0.81 7.90
N ALA A 218 -8.65 1.23 9.06
CA ALA A 218 -9.10 2.45 9.73
C ALA A 218 -8.25 3.63 9.23
N LEU A 219 -8.94 4.62 8.67
CA LEU A 219 -8.38 5.86 8.15
C LEU A 219 -8.81 7.01 9.06
N ASP A 220 -7.89 7.89 9.39
CA ASP A 220 -8.21 9.05 10.23
C ASP A 220 -7.66 10.33 9.59
N LEU A 221 -8.55 11.32 9.48
CA LEU A 221 -8.21 12.67 9.06
C LEU A 221 -8.34 13.62 10.24
N THR A 222 -7.45 14.58 10.35
CA THR A 222 -7.51 15.60 11.41
C THR A 222 -7.02 16.95 10.95
N GLY A 223 -7.62 18.00 11.49
CA GLY A 223 -7.25 19.40 11.24
C GLY A 223 -8.00 20.34 12.17
N ARG A 224 -7.65 21.62 12.15
CA ARG A 224 -8.31 22.65 12.98
C ARG A 224 -9.51 23.30 12.30
N VAL A 225 -9.59 23.23 10.97
CA VAL A 225 -10.66 23.82 10.18
C VAL A 225 -11.67 22.75 9.82
N THR A 226 -12.79 22.72 10.52
CA THR A 226 -13.80 21.64 10.45
C THR A 226 -14.28 21.40 9.02
N ASN A 227 -14.61 22.46 8.28
CA ASN A 227 -15.13 22.32 6.92
C ASN A 227 -14.10 21.75 5.95
N GLU A 228 -12.81 22.05 6.14
CA GLU A 228 -11.73 21.50 5.30
C GLU A 228 -11.50 20.01 5.59
N VAL A 229 -11.61 19.58 6.86
CA VAL A 229 -11.51 18.15 7.22
C VAL A 229 -12.71 17.38 6.67
N ARG A 230 -13.92 17.94 6.73
CA ARG A 230 -15.13 17.32 6.16
C ARG A 230 -15.01 17.18 4.65
N GLN A 231 -14.63 18.24 3.97
CA GLN A 231 -14.44 18.22 2.51
C GLN A 231 -13.38 17.21 2.08
N ALA A 232 -12.25 17.16 2.80
CA ALA A 232 -11.20 16.17 2.53
C ALA A 232 -11.68 14.73 2.74
N ALA A 233 -12.56 14.49 3.72
CA ALA A 233 -13.14 13.16 3.96
C ALA A 233 -14.11 12.76 2.84
N GLU A 234 -14.96 13.66 2.37
CA GLU A 234 -15.87 13.43 1.24
C GLU A 234 -15.07 13.13 -0.03
N TRP A 235 -14.09 13.95 -0.36
CA TRP A 235 -13.22 13.68 -1.51
C TRP A 235 -12.44 12.36 -1.39
N LEU A 236 -12.08 11.93 -0.17
CA LEU A 236 -11.40 10.64 0.01
C LEU A 236 -12.35 9.46 -0.21
N ILE A 237 -13.62 9.60 0.20
CA ILE A 237 -14.66 8.59 -0.05
C ILE A 237 -14.83 8.39 -1.55
N ASP A 238 -15.08 9.48 -2.28
CA ASP A 238 -15.26 9.45 -3.73
C ASP A 238 -14.00 8.97 -4.47
N ALA A 239 -12.83 9.47 -4.06
CA ALA A 239 -11.55 9.08 -4.65
C ALA A 239 -11.22 7.60 -4.47
N GLY A 240 -11.64 6.99 -3.37
CA GLY A 240 -11.48 5.56 -3.11
C GLY A 240 -12.26 4.71 -4.10
N ASP A 241 -13.48 5.12 -4.42
CA ASP A 241 -14.39 4.45 -5.34
C ASP A 241 -13.98 4.69 -6.81
N GLU A 242 -13.70 5.93 -7.18
CA GLU A 242 -13.52 6.33 -8.58
C GLU A 242 -12.09 6.12 -9.12
N LEU A 243 -11.07 6.35 -8.30
CA LEU A 243 -9.67 6.30 -8.75
C LEU A 243 -8.92 5.07 -8.23
N GLY A 244 -9.29 4.57 -7.05
CA GLY A 244 -8.58 3.50 -6.37
C GLY A 244 -7.22 3.92 -5.79
N ALA A 245 -6.80 3.25 -4.72
CA ALA A 245 -5.55 3.48 -4.02
C ALA A 245 -4.45 2.51 -4.45
N GLY A 246 -3.21 2.96 -4.48
CA GLY A 246 -2.05 2.11 -4.73
C GLY A 246 -1.71 1.91 -6.19
N ALA A 247 -1.30 0.69 -6.55
CA ALA A 247 -0.85 0.34 -7.88
C ALA A 247 -1.85 -0.58 -8.60
N LYS A 248 -1.74 -0.65 -9.93
CA LYS A 248 -2.52 -1.55 -10.79
C LYS A 248 -4.03 -1.28 -10.77
N THR A 249 -4.44 -0.05 -10.53
CA THR A 249 -5.87 0.35 -10.51
C THR A 249 -6.55 0.07 -11.86
N THR A 250 -5.86 0.25 -12.99
CA THR A 250 -6.37 -0.13 -14.32
C THR A 250 -6.59 -1.63 -14.50
N SER A 251 -6.06 -2.45 -13.61
CA SER A 251 -6.26 -3.91 -13.58
C SER A 251 -7.25 -4.34 -12.47
N GLY A 252 -8.01 -3.40 -11.91
CA GLY A 252 -9.05 -3.67 -10.92
C GLY A 252 -8.57 -3.72 -9.46
N TYR A 253 -7.30 -3.39 -9.18
CA TYR A 253 -6.81 -3.32 -7.80
C TYR A 253 -7.08 -1.94 -7.20
N GLY A 254 -7.25 -1.92 -5.87
CA GLY A 254 -7.21 -0.70 -5.08
C GLY A 254 -8.47 0.14 -5.00
N TYR A 255 -9.56 -0.26 -5.66
CA TYR A 255 -10.86 0.37 -5.44
C TYR A 255 -11.31 0.12 -4.02
N LEU A 256 -11.69 1.19 -3.32
CA LEU A 256 -11.99 1.16 -1.89
C LEU A 256 -13.42 1.58 -1.62
N LYS A 257 -14.19 0.72 -0.99
CA LYS A 257 -15.44 1.11 -0.35
C LYS A 257 -15.10 1.82 0.96
N VAL A 258 -15.32 3.13 1.00
CA VAL A 258 -15.00 3.96 2.17
C VAL A 258 -16.28 4.43 2.82
N SER A 259 -16.41 4.23 4.15
CA SER A 259 -17.56 4.64 4.95
C SER A 259 -17.12 5.37 6.22
N ARG A 260 -18.01 6.14 6.85
CA ARG A 260 -17.72 6.75 8.15
C ARG A 260 -17.83 5.71 9.25
N LEU A 261 -16.85 5.65 10.14
CA LEU A 261 -16.96 4.85 11.37
C LEU A 261 -18.02 5.45 12.27
N GLY A 262 -19.10 4.71 12.54
CA GLY A 262 -20.26 5.14 13.32
C GLY A 262 -21.57 5.21 12.52
N ASP A 263 -21.55 5.07 11.20
CA ASP A 263 -22.77 5.01 10.38
C ASP A 263 -23.33 3.57 10.30
N GLU A 264 -22.53 2.56 10.59
CA GLU A 264 -22.96 1.14 10.58
C GLU A 264 -23.93 0.78 11.71
N GLU A 265 -23.92 1.53 12.84
CA GLU A 265 -24.85 1.28 13.97
C GLU A 265 -26.28 1.80 13.73
N ARG A 266 -26.54 2.50 12.61
CA ARG A 266 -27.87 3.08 12.34
C ARG A 266 -28.71 2.29 11.34
N HIS A 267 -28.19 1.20 10.79
CA HIS A 267 -28.87 0.38 9.77
C HIS A 267 -28.95 -1.12 10.14
N GLY A 268 -28.78 -1.45 11.44
CA GLY A 268 -28.96 -2.78 11.99
C GLY A 268 -30.29 -2.94 12.74
#